data_377b52604f42ae17b8119982c7caa039
#
_entry.id   377b52604f42ae17b8119982c7caa039
#
_cell.length_a   1.000
_cell.length_b   1.000
_cell.length_c   1.000
_cell.angle_alpha   90.00
_cell.angle_beta   90.00
_cell.angle_gamma   90.00
#
_symmetry.space_group_name_H-M   'P 1'
#
loop_
_entity.id
_entity.type
_entity.pdbx_description
1 polymer ?
#
loop_
_entity_poly.entity_id
_entity_poly.type
_entity_poly.pdbx_seq_one_letter_code
_entity_poly.pdbx_strand_id
1 'polypeptide(L)'
;MNKFLLIAALLPLAAHADDLRPLRDAPPAFQSECGSCHVAFPPQLMTADDWRRVMRSLDKHYGDNASLDEKTRQQLEDFLVKYAGSAAKIGAGKTARAGELPRLTQTPWFERKHREVKPADWRHAKVKTPANCVACHTKAAEGSYREREIVLPDGRRWED
;
A
#
# COMPACT_ATOMS: atom_id res chain seq x y z
N MET A 1 60.28 6.89 8.90
CA MET A 1 59.33 6.13 8.05
C MET A 1 57.95 6.24 8.70
N ASN A 2 57.14 7.25 8.30
CA ASN A 2 55.81 7.46 8.90
C ASN A 2 54.76 6.62 8.13
N LYS A 3 54.21 5.64 8.84
CA LYS A 3 53.06 4.86 8.33
C LYS A 3 51.78 5.64 8.62
N PHE A 4 51.19 6.30 7.60
CA PHE A 4 49.85 6.85 7.68
C PHE A 4 48.86 5.70 7.60
N LEU A 5 48.19 5.38 8.71
CA LEU A 5 46.98 4.53 8.69
C LEU A 5 45.82 5.32 8.12
N LEU A 6 45.41 4.97 6.92
CA LEU A 6 44.11 5.42 6.36
C LEU A 6 42.98 4.66 7.05
N ILE A 7 42.29 5.31 7.97
CA ILE A 7 41.06 4.80 8.56
C ILE A 7 39.96 5.11 7.55
N ALA A 8 39.53 4.10 6.78
CA ALA A 8 38.32 4.20 5.94
C ALA A 8 37.09 4.24 6.85
N ALA A 9 36.47 5.39 6.99
CA ALA A 9 35.19 5.54 7.66
C ALA A 9 34.10 4.87 6.81
N LEU A 10 33.67 3.68 7.23
CA LEU A 10 32.46 3.03 6.73
C LEU A 10 31.24 3.82 7.21
N LEU A 11 30.73 4.72 6.36
CA LEU A 11 29.45 5.36 6.57
C LEU A 11 28.36 4.27 6.46
N PRO A 12 27.49 4.10 7.47
CA PRO A 12 26.36 3.21 7.33
C PRO A 12 25.45 3.76 6.23
N LEU A 13 25.27 3.00 5.15
CA LEU A 13 24.16 3.23 4.24
C LEU A 13 22.87 2.98 5.05
N ALA A 14 22.24 4.04 5.50
CA ALA A 14 20.90 3.96 6.04
C ALA A 14 20.00 3.42 4.92
N ALA A 15 19.66 2.13 5.01
CA ALA A 15 18.62 1.54 4.18
C ALA A 15 17.34 2.29 4.53
N HIS A 16 16.97 3.25 3.69
CA HIS A 16 15.69 3.94 3.83
C HIS A 16 14.62 2.90 3.50
N ALA A 17 13.98 2.43 4.56
CA ALA A 17 12.79 1.61 4.45
C ALA A 17 11.82 2.24 3.44
N ASP A 18 11.15 1.38 2.69
CA ASP A 18 10.21 1.64 1.59
C ASP A 18 9.11 2.68 1.90
N ASP A 19 9.50 3.92 2.16
CA ASP A 19 8.54 5.01 2.27
C ASP A 19 7.83 5.16 0.93
N LEU A 20 6.50 5.07 0.96
CA LEU A 20 5.69 5.34 -0.21
C LEU A 20 5.93 6.78 -0.64
N ARG A 21 6.21 6.99 -1.92
CA ARG A 21 6.47 8.34 -2.45
C ARG A 21 5.20 9.18 -2.29
N PRO A 22 5.30 10.43 -1.80
CA PRO A 22 4.15 11.32 -1.75
C PRO A 22 3.53 11.50 -3.14
N LEU A 23 2.21 11.42 -3.22
CA LEU A 23 1.43 11.67 -4.43
C LEU A 23 1.15 13.17 -4.51
N ARG A 24 1.81 13.88 -5.44
CA ARG A 24 1.73 15.35 -5.52
C ARG A 24 0.56 15.86 -6.38
N ASP A 25 0.11 15.04 -7.33
CA ASP A 25 -0.90 15.38 -8.33
C ASP A 25 -2.11 14.42 -8.32
N ALA A 26 -2.45 13.93 -7.10
CA ALA A 26 -3.64 13.12 -6.93
C ALA A 26 -4.89 13.97 -7.27
N PRO A 27 -5.76 13.50 -8.18
CA PRO A 27 -6.99 14.21 -8.47
C PRO A 27 -7.89 14.21 -7.22
N PRO A 28 -8.68 15.27 -6.97
CA PRO A 28 -9.59 15.32 -5.82
C PRO A 28 -10.50 14.09 -5.73
N ALA A 29 -10.95 13.58 -6.87
CA ALA A 29 -11.76 12.37 -6.97
C ALA A 29 -11.08 11.13 -6.39
N PHE A 30 -9.74 11.08 -6.29
CA PHE A 30 -9.05 9.95 -5.68
C PHE A 30 -9.41 9.79 -4.20
N GLN A 31 -9.51 10.87 -3.46
CA GLN A 31 -9.90 10.80 -2.04
C GLN A 31 -11.42 10.70 -1.88
N SER A 32 -12.21 11.45 -2.67
CA SER A 32 -13.67 11.44 -2.52
C SER A 32 -14.31 10.12 -2.95
N GLU A 33 -13.82 9.50 -4.03
CA GLU A 33 -14.41 8.26 -4.56
C GLU A 33 -13.78 7.01 -3.94
N CYS A 34 -12.43 6.89 -4.01
CA CYS A 34 -11.74 5.72 -3.47
C CYS A 34 -11.67 5.72 -1.94
N GLY A 35 -11.75 6.89 -1.30
CA GLY A 35 -11.70 7.07 0.15
C GLY A 35 -13.04 7.01 0.87
N SER A 36 -14.16 6.87 0.17
CA SER A 36 -15.52 6.95 0.74
C SER A 36 -15.88 5.75 1.64
N CYS A 37 -15.37 4.57 1.35
CA CYS A 37 -15.68 3.34 2.08
C CYS A 37 -14.49 2.81 2.88
N HIS A 38 -13.28 2.98 2.39
CA HIS A 38 -12.02 2.60 3.04
C HIS A 38 -10.94 3.62 2.68
N VAL A 39 -9.78 3.57 3.32
CA VAL A 39 -8.67 4.46 2.93
C VAL A 39 -8.31 4.26 1.45
N ALA A 40 -8.16 5.34 0.70
CA ALA A 40 -7.71 5.27 -0.68
C ALA A 40 -6.31 4.63 -0.74
N PHE A 41 -6.20 3.46 -1.37
CA PHE A 41 -4.95 2.71 -1.38
C PHE A 41 -3.90 3.39 -2.26
N PRO A 42 -2.66 3.54 -1.76
CA PRO A 42 -1.58 4.10 -2.56
C PRO A 42 -1.37 3.34 -3.87
N PRO A 43 -1.33 4.03 -5.01
CA PRO A 43 -1.16 3.38 -6.33
C PRO A 43 0.08 2.48 -6.42
N GLN A 44 1.15 2.83 -5.69
CA GLN A 44 2.41 2.08 -5.66
C GLN A 44 2.29 0.65 -5.11
N LEU A 45 1.16 0.31 -4.48
CA LEU A 45 0.95 -1.00 -3.83
C LEU A 45 0.40 -2.07 -4.78
N MET A 46 0.04 -1.71 -6.01
CA MET A 46 -0.39 -2.65 -7.04
C MET A 46 0.26 -2.31 -8.39
N THR A 47 0.27 -3.26 -9.30
CA THR A 47 0.79 -3.03 -10.66
C THR A 47 -0.21 -2.25 -11.51
N ALA A 48 0.28 -1.64 -12.60
CA ALA A 48 -0.59 -0.96 -13.57
C ALA A 48 -1.69 -1.87 -14.13
N ASP A 49 -1.36 -3.14 -14.40
CA ASP A 49 -2.33 -4.11 -14.93
C ASP A 49 -3.38 -4.51 -13.89
N ASP A 50 -2.98 -4.65 -12.62
CA ASP A 50 -3.91 -4.92 -11.53
C ASP A 50 -4.87 -3.73 -11.34
N TRP A 51 -4.38 -2.50 -11.38
CA TRP A 51 -5.22 -1.31 -11.32
C TRP A 51 -6.22 -1.24 -12.46
N ARG A 52 -5.79 -1.50 -13.72
CA ARG A 52 -6.71 -1.55 -14.87
C ARG A 52 -7.80 -2.61 -14.69
N ARG A 53 -7.45 -3.77 -14.12
CA ARG A 53 -8.45 -4.82 -13.83
C ARG A 53 -9.48 -4.37 -12.81
N VAL A 54 -9.05 -3.73 -11.73
CA VAL A 54 -9.96 -3.16 -10.72
C VAL A 54 -10.85 -2.09 -11.34
N MET A 55 -10.27 -1.13 -12.06
CA MET A 55 -11.01 0.00 -12.65
C MET A 55 -12.03 -0.41 -13.72
N ARG A 56 -11.84 -1.54 -14.38
CA ARG A 56 -12.83 -2.10 -15.35
C ARG A 56 -13.95 -2.88 -14.69
N SER A 57 -13.89 -3.13 -13.40
CA SER A 57 -14.81 -4.00 -12.66
C SER A 57 -15.35 -3.32 -11.41
N LEU A 58 -15.49 -1.98 -11.45
CA LEU A 58 -16.00 -1.20 -10.31
C LEU A 58 -17.47 -1.54 -9.99
N ASP A 59 -18.26 -1.99 -10.97
CA ASP A 59 -19.62 -2.50 -10.78
C ASP A 59 -19.68 -3.77 -9.92
N LYS A 60 -18.55 -4.46 -9.77
CA LYS A 60 -18.37 -5.70 -8.98
C LYS A 60 -17.19 -5.60 -8.03
N HIS A 61 -16.97 -4.41 -7.46
CA HIS A 61 -15.84 -4.12 -6.61
C HIS A 61 -15.88 -4.91 -5.30
N TYR A 62 -15.33 -6.13 -5.33
CA TYR A 62 -15.22 -7.06 -4.20
C TYR A 62 -16.56 -7.35 -3.48
N GLY A 63 -17.67 -7.27 -4.20
CA GLY A 63 -19.01 -7.52 -3.68
C GLY A 63 -19.89 -6.28 -3.65
N ASP A 64 -19.31 -5.08 -3.78
CA ASP A 64 -20.00 -3.81 -3.79
C ASP A 64 -20.02 -3.18 -5.20
N ASN A 65 -20.90 -2.22 -5.40
CA ASN A 65 -20.93 -1.39 -6.61
C ASN A 65 -20.25 -0.04 -6.33
N ALA A 66 -19.04 0.13 -6.87
CA ALA A 66 -18.26 1.37 -6.82
C ALA A 66 -18.18 2.06 -8.20
N SER A 67 -19.21 1.90 -9.04
CA SER A 67 -19.25 2.50 -10.37
C SER A 67 -19.15 4.01 -10.32
N LEU A 68 -18.43 4.56 -11.31
CA LEU A 68 -18.21 5.99 -11.51
C LEU A 68 -18.69 6.37 -12.90
N ASP A 69 -18.90 7.68 -13.13
CA ASP A 69 -19.00 8.17 -14.50
C ASP A 69 -17.70 7.92 -15.27
N GLU A 70 -17.77 7.77 -16.58
CA GLU A 70 -16.65 7.34 -17.42
C GLU A 70 -15.46 8.33 -17.37
N LYS A 71 -15.74 9.63 -17.30
CA LYS A 71 -14.69 10.66 -17.23
C LYS A 71 -13.87 10.54 -15.93
N THR A 72 -14.55 10.42 -14.80
CA THR A 72 -13.93 10.23 -13.49
C THR A 72 -13.20 8.90 -13.42
N ARG A 73 -13.81 7.81 -13.92
CA ARG A 73 -13.19 6.51 -14.00
C ARG A 73 -11.85 6.54 -14.76
N GLN A 74 -11.85 7.16 -15.96
CA GLN A 74 -10.65 7.26 -16.79
C GLN A 74 -9.58 8.12 -16.11
N GLN A 75 -9.95 9.26 -15.55
CA GLN A 75 -9.01 10.13 -14.82
C GLN A 75 -8.32 9.38 -13.66
N LEU A 76 -9.09 8.60 -12.90
CA LEU A 76 -8.56 7.81 -11.79
C LEU A 76 -7.69 6.64 -12.29
N GLU A 77 -8.08 5.95 -13.35
CA GLU A 77 -7.27 4.88 -13.95
C GLU A 77 -5.92 5.41 -14.42
N ASP A 78 -5.89 6.54 -15.13
CA ASP A 78 -4.65 7.16 -15.61
C ASP A 78 -3.72 7.53 -14.43
N PHE A 79 -4.28 8.10 -13.37
CA PHE A 79 -3.54 8.42 -12.17
C PHE A 79 -2.98 7.16 -11.48
N LEU A 80 -3.80 6.15 -11.25
CA LEU A 80 -3.41 4.89 -10.61
C LEU A 80 -2.32 4.17 -11.42
N VAL A 81 -2.46 4.12 -12.74
CA VAL A 81 -1.47 3.50 -13.64
C VAL A 81 -0.16 4.28 -13.66
N LYS A 82 -0.22 5.61 -13.70
CA LYS A 82 0.97 6.49 -13.67
C LYS A 82 1.85 6.26 -12.44
N TYR A 83 1.23 6.05 -11.28
CA TYR A 83 1.92 5.87 -10.01
C TYR A 83 2.00 4.41 -9.53
N ALA A 84 1.60 3.46 -10.36
CA ALA A 84 1.63 2.05 -10.02
C ALA A 84 3.03 1.55 -9.61
N GLY A 85 3.05 0.54 -8.77
CA GLY A 85 4.28 -0.17 -8.40
C GLY A 85 4.79 -1.09 -9.53
N SER A 86 6.09 -1.37 -9.51
CA SER A 86 6.67 -2.31 -10.47
C SER A 86 6.34 -3.77 -10.10
N ALA A 87 6.17 -4.61 -11.12
CA ALA A 87 5.95 -6.04 -10.94
C ALA A 87 7.08 -6.72 -10.12
N ALA A 88 8.33 -6.27 -10.31
CA ALA A 88 9.48 -6.78 -9.59
C ALA A 88 9.39 -6.51 -8.07
N LYS A 89 8.89 -5.33 -7.67
CA LYS A 89 8.72 -4.95 -6.26
C LYS A 89 7.50 -5.62 -5.63
N ILE A 90 6.36 -5.58 -6.31
CA ILE A 90 5.08 -6.07 -5.81
C ILE A 90 5.01 -7.60 -5.82
N GLY A 91 5.65 -8.26 -6.78
CA GLY A 91 5.55 -9.69 -7.02
C GLY A 91 4.30 -10.04 -7.83
N ALA A 92 4.05 -9.32 -8.92
CA ALA A 92 2.89 -9.50 -9.80
C ALA A 92 2.73 -10.93 -10.33
N GLY A 93 1.49 -11.29 -10.63
CA GLY A 93 1.13 -12.61 -11.15
C GLY A 93 0.73 -13.64 -10.10
N LYS A 94 0.81 -13.29 -8.79
CA LYS A 94 0.37 -14.16 -7.68
C LYS A 94 -0.83 -13.59 -6.92
N THR A 95 -1.37 -12.46 -7.36
CA THR A 95 -2.31 -11.62 -6.60
C THR A 95 -3.78 -11.94 -6.81
N ALA A 96 -4.11 -12.78 -7.77
CA ALA A 96 -5.48 -13.23 -7.98
C ALA A 96 -5.52 -14.60 -8.66
N ARG A 97 -6.51 -15.40 -8.32
CA ARG A 97 -6.87 -16.59 -9.11
C ARG A 97 -7.48 -16.17 -10.45
N ALA A 98 -7.48 -17.07 -11.42
CA ALA A 98 -8.12 -16.80 -12.69
C ALA A 98 -9.59 -16.39 -12.48
N GLY A 99 -9.98 -15.24 -13.03
CA GLY A 99 -11.33 -14.70 -12.88
C GLY A 99 -11.60 -13.86 -11.62
N GLU A 100 -10.67 -13.82 -10.65
CA GLU A 100 -10.80 -12.96 -9.46
C GLU A 100 -10.12 -11.60 -9.66
N LEU A 101 -10.61 -10.57 -8.96
CA LEU A 101 -9.93 -9.28 -8.88
C LEU A 101 -8.66 -9.38 -8.01
N PRO A 102 -7.58 -8.69 -8.39
CA PRO A 102 -6.35 -8.68 -7.62
C PRO A 102 -6.57 -8.02 -6.26
N ARG A 103 -6.03 -8.61 -5.19
CA ARG A 103 -6.11 -8.06 -3.84
C ARG A 103 -4.73 -7.57 -3.40
N LEU A 104 -4.64 -6.31 -3.04
CA LEU A 104 -3.43 -5.69 -2.47
C LEU A 104 -2.87 -6.51 -1.30
N THR A 105 -3.75 -6.96 -0.41
CA THR A 105 -3.40 -7.73 0.80
C THR A 105 -2.93 -9.16 0.52
N GLN A 106 -2.98 -9.61 -0.73
CA GLN A 106 -2.47 -10.92 -1.18
C GLN A 106 -1.22 -10.78 -2.06
N THR A 107 -0.66 -9.58 -2.17
CA THR A 107 0.60 -9.38 -2.89
C THR A 107 1.76 -9.95 -2.08
N PRO A 108 2.78 -10.57 -2.71
CA PRO A 108 3.98 -11.00 -2.02
C PRO A 108 4.70 -9.87 -1.28
N TRP A 109 4.57 -8.64 -1.77
CA TRP A 109 5.07 -7.45 -1.08
C TRP A 109 4.35 -7.21 0.24
N PHE A 110 3.00 -7.24 0.25
CA PHE A 110 2.21 -7.06 1.47
C PHE A 110 2.53 -8.14 2.50
N GLU A 111 2.58 -9.40 2.10
CA GLU A 111 2.90 -10.53 2.98
C GLU A 111 4.29 -10.37 3.62
N ARG A 112 5.29 -9.97 2.82
CA ARG A 112 6.65 -9.74 3.36
C ARG A 112 6.68 -8.61 4.37
N LYS A 113 5.97 -7.50 4.10
CA LYS A 113 5.94 -6.32 4.98
C LYS A 113 5.19 -6.56 6.29
N HIS A 114 4.27 -7.50 6.31
CA HIS A 114 3.44 -7.79 7.48
C HIS A 114 3.75 -9.16 8.12
N ARG A 115 4.85 -9.82 7.73
CA ARG A 115 5.20 -11.16 8.23
C ARG A 115 5.40 -11.23 9.75
N GLU A 116 5.75 -10.11 10.38
CA GLU A 116 6.03 -10.01 11.81
C GLU A 116 4.79 -9.64 12.65
N VAL A 117 3.70 -9.24 11.97
CA VAL A 117 2.42 -8.96 12.65
C VAL A 117 1.83 -10.24 13.20
N LYS A 118 1.64 -10.30 14.51
CA LYS A 118 1.18 -11.51 15.20
C LYS A 118 -0.25 -11.87 14.80
N PRO A 119 -0.58 -13.18 14.73
CA PRO A 119 -1.96 -13.62 14.44
C PRO A 119 -3.02 -13.04 15.39
N ALA A 120 -2.66 -12.72 16.64
CA ALA A 120 -3.54 -12.09 17.60
C ALA A 120 -3.92 -10.66 17.20
N ASP A 121 -2.95 -9.88 16.70
CA ASP A 121 -3.17 -8.52 16.24
C ASP A 121 -4.09 -8.52 15.01
N TRP A 122 -3.87 -9.45 14.05
CA TRP A 122 -4.77 -9.63 12.90
C TRP A 122 -6.21 -9.97 13.28
N ARG A 123 -6.41 -10.75 14.34
CA ARG A 123 -7.77 -11.15 14.82
C ARG A 123 -8.40 -10.11 15.73
N HIS A 124 -7.73 -9.03 16.06
CA HIS A 124 -8.28 -7.99 16.92
C HIS A 124 -9.55 -7.38 16.30
N ALA A 125 -10.58 -7.13 17.11
CA ALA A 125 -11.89 -6.66 16.64
C ALA A 125 -11.86 -5.36 15.85
N LYS A 126 -10.89 -4.46 16.11
CA LYS A 126 -10.70 -3.21 15.35
C LYS A 126 -10.13 -3.43 13.94
N VAL A 127 -9.45 -4.55 13.68
CA VAL A 127 -8.85 -4.82 12.37
C VAL A 127 -9.92 -5.22 11.36
N LYS A 128 -10.81 -6.10 11.71
CA LYS A 128 -11.91 -6.64 10.87
C LYS A 128 -11.42 -7.37 9.61
N THR A 129 -10.54 -6.75 8.83
CA THR A 129 -9.99 -7.27 7.58
C THR A 129 -8.58 -6.74 7.37
N PRO A 130 -7.67 -7.48 6.70
CA PRO A 130 -6.34 -6.99 6.35
C PRO A 130 -6.32 -5.72 5.49
N ALA A 131 -7.43 -5.39 4.83
CA ALA A 131 -7.58 -4.18 4.04
C ALA A 131 -7.87 -2.92 4.89
N ASN A 132 -8.13 -3.08 6.19
CA ASN A 132 -8.33 -1.96 7.11
C ASN A 132 -6.99 -1.41 7.61
N CYS A 133 -6.25 -0.74 6.73
CA CYS A 133 -4.91 -0.21 7.01
C CYS A 133 -4.89 0.76 8.20
N VAL A 134 -5.97 1.56 8.38
CA VAL A 134 -6.05 2.55 9.46
C VAL A 134 -6.11 1.92 10.86
N ALA A 135 -6.39 0.63 10.97
CA ALA A 135 -6.38 -0.06 12.25
C ALA A 135 -4.99 -0.07 12.92
N CYS A 136 -3.92 0.04 12.11
CA CYS A 136 -2.53 0.08 12.59
C CYS A 136 -1.78 1.30 12.02
N HIS A 137 -1.97 1.65 10.75
CA HIS A 137 -1.39 2.82 10.12
C HIS A 137 -2.28 4.05 10.36
N THR A 138 -2.16 4.66 11.53
CA THR A 138 -3.05 5.72 12.01
C THR A 138 -3.06 6.97 11.13
N LYS A 139 -2.03 7.15 10.28
CA LYS A 139 -1.91 8.25 9.32
C LYS A 139 -2.07 7.81 7.85
N ALA A 140 -2.65 6.63 7.62
CA ALA A 140 -2.86 6.13 6.25
C ALA A 140 -3.75 7.06 5.42
N ALA A 141 -4.75 7.70 6.02
CA ALA A 141 -5.60 8.68 5.33
C ALA A 141 -4.82 9.93 4.88
N GLU A 142 -3.71 10.25 5.54
CA GLU A 142 -2.78 11.31 5.16
C GLU A 142 -1.71 10.82 4.17
N GLY A 143 -1.77 9.55 3.75
CA GLY A 143 -0.80 8.92 2.85
C GLY A 143 0.50 8.49 3.54
N SER A 144 0.57 8.50 4.88
CA SER A 144 1.75 8.07 5.63
C SER A 144 1.63 6.63 6.14
N TYR A 145 2.63 5.81 5.80
CA TYR A 145 2.74 4.41 6.21
C TYR A 145 4.08 4.13 6.93
N ARG A 146 4.63 5.18 7.56
CA ARG A 146 5.93 5.09 8.25
C ARG A 146 5.84 4.17 9.46
N GLU A 147 6.80 3.30 9.61
CA GLU A 147 6.88 2.31 10.69
C GLU A 147 6.77 2.93 12.09
N ARG A 148 7.49 4.03 12.33
CA ARG A 148 7.43 4.78 13.60
C ARG A 148 6.06 5.37 13.96
N GLU A 149 5.11 5.38 13.01
CA GLU A 149 3.75 5.91 13.20
C GLU A 149 2.73 4.78 13.39
N ILE A 150 3.18 3.53 13.37
CA ILE A 150 2.30 2.37 13.57
C ILE A 150 1.92 2.28 15.04
N VAL A 151 0.62 2.15 15.27
CA VAL A 151 0.03 1.84 16.57
C VAL A 151 -0.85 0.62 16.41
N LEU A 152 -0.54 -0.44 17.13
CA LEU A 152 -1.30 -1.67 17.09
C LEU A 152 -2.73 -1.47 17.63
N PRO A 153 -3.69 -2.33 17.26
CA PRO A 153 -5.11 -2.14 17.64
C PRO A 153 -5.39 -2.09 19.14
N ASP A 154 -4.50 -2.64 19.95
CA ASP A 154 -4.54 -2.59 21.42
C ASP A 154 -3.88 -1.33 22.02
N GLY A 155 -3.32 -0.45 21.18
CA GLY A 155 -2.69 0.81 21.58
C GLY A 155 -1.16 0.73 21.78
N ARG A 156 -0.55 -0.44 21.66
CA ARG A 156 0.92 -0.57 21.69
C ARG A 156 1.54 0.06 20.43
N ARG A 157 2.70 0.68 20.58
CA ARG A 157 3.52 1.08 19.43
C ARG A 157 4.16 -0.16 18.79
N TRP A 158 4.38 -0.09 17.49
CA TRP A 158 5.21 -1.06 16.79
C TRP A 158 6.67 -0.88 17.26
N GLU A 159 7.29 -1.97 17.65
CA GLU A 159 8.71 -2.04 18.01
C GLU A 159 9.33 -3.17 17.17
N ASP A 160 10.43 -2.86 16.45
CA ASP A 160 11.23 -3.82 15.67
C ASP A 160 12.01 -4.75 16.58
#